data_0f4e2687fe29de45b51d4ea0a92a1ce6
#
_entry.id   0f4e2687fe29de45b51d4ea0a92a1ce6
#
_cell.length_a   1.000
_cell.length_b   1.000
_cell.length_c   1.000
_cell.angle_alpha   90.00
_cell.angle_beta   90.00
_cell.angle_gamma   90.00
#
_symmetry.space_group_name_H-M   'P 1'
#
loop_
_entity.id
_entity.type
_entity.pdbx_description
1 polymer ?
#
loop_
_entity_poly.entity_id
_entity_poly.type
_entity_poly.pdbx_seq_one_letter_code
_entity_poly.pdbx_strand_id
1 'polypeptide(L)'
;VIKIFIIYSILLCTIIACSSDDLEEVSIDKITPSDTIYSFESLSAVGFKKTRSYKVEGLTNAIGAYYGFLKESPEIDYEIRFYNSHSDAIEFGTSFADERTGEDAVVKKDLATWKEGVKDARSCAGNPHGTVSKGGTANIAHDIQNCMHVKYADYVIYGNMIMLCAGWESEGSFRNCQTIINKLSE
;
A
#
# COMPACT_ATOMS: atom_id res chain seq x y z
N VAL A 1 29.97 -62.32 -43.24
CA VAL A 1 30.10 -60.83 -43.22
C VAL A 1 28.85 -60.28 -42.57
N ILE A 2 29.00 -59.97 -41.28
CA ILE A 2 27.92 -59.44 -40.44
C ILE A 2 27.96 -57.88 -40.54
N LYS A 3 26.93 -57.28 -41.10
CA LYS A 3 26.75 -55.81 -41.06
C LYS A 3 26.04 -55.45 -39.79
N ILE A 4 26.76 -54.78 -38.87
CA ILE A 4 26.23 -54.22 -37.70
C ILE A 4 25.62 -52.85 -38.08
N PHE A 5 24.29 -52.74 -38.00
CA PHE A 5 23.58 -51.47 -38.09
C PHE A 5 23.59 -50.85 -36.72
N ILE A 6 24.39 -49.81 -36.55
CA ILE A 6 24.33 -48.93 -35.37
C ILE A 6 23.21 -47.93 -35.60
N ILE A 7 22.09 -48.13 -34.92
CA ILE A 7 21.00 -47.16 -34.89
C ILE A 7 21.38 -46.11 -33.85
N TYR A 8 21.81 -44.93 -34.32
CA TYR A 8 22.00 -43.75 -33.50
C TYR A 8 20.62 -43.18 -33.15
N SER A 9 20.10 -43.54 -32.00
CA SER A 9 18.90 -42.91 -31.43
C SER A 9 19.31 -41.53 -30.89
N ILE A 10 19.07 -40.49 -31.70
CA ILE A 10 19.20 -39.11 -31.25
C ILE A 10 18.00 -38.82 -30.35
N LEU A 11 18.22 -38.91 -29.03
CA LEU A 11 17.29 -38.48 -28.03
C LEU A 11 17.27 -36.94 -28.03
N LEU A 12 16.32 -36.38 -28.77
CA LEU A 12 16.04 -34.95 -28.81
C LEU A 12 15.41 -34.55 -27.47
N CYS A 13 16.23 -34.19 -26.49
CA CYS A 13 15.77 -33.51 -25.29
C CYS A 13 15.24 -32.11 -25.68
N THR A 14 13.94 -32.01 -25.90
CA THR A 14 13.26 -30.73 -25.93
C THR A 14 13.28 -30.15 -24.51
N ILE A 15 14.22 -29.25 -24.27
CA ILE A 15 14.20 -28.40 -23.10
C ILE A 15 13.00 -27.49 -23.28
N ILE A 16 11.88 -27.80 -22.62
CA ILE A 16 10.79 -26.85 -22.41
C ILE A 16 11.36 -25.85 -21.44
N ALA A 17 11.90 -24.74 -21.97
CA ALA A 17 12.14 -23.57 -21.21
C ALA A 17 10.74 -23.06 -20.76
N CYS A 18 10.35 -23.37 -19.54
CA CYS A 18 9.36 -22.54 -18.86
C CYS A 18 9.99 -21.14 -18.77
N SER A 19 9.64 -20.27 -19.70
CA SER A 19 9.70 -18.85 -19.42
C SER A 19 8.64 -18.62 -18.35
N SER A 20 9.03 -18.58 -17.06
CA SER A 20 8.33 -17.78 -16.10
C SER A 20 8.34 -16.37 -16.70
N ASP A 21 7.20 -15.89 -17.14
CA ASP A 21 6.99 -14.45 -17.24
C ASP A 21 7.19 -13.94 -15.80
N ASP A 22 8.43 -13.64 -15.43
CA ASP A 22 8.74 -12.73 -14.38
C ASP A 22 8.11 -11.40 -14.85
N LEU A 23 6.88 -11.16 -14.41
CA LEU A 23 6.33 -9.82 -14.40
C LEU A 23 7.40 -9.05 -13.64
N GLU A 24 8.17 -8.21 -14.33
CA GLU A 24 9.06 -7.26 -13.70
C GLU A 24 8.18 -6.49 -12.70
N GLU A 25 8.31 -6.87 -11.43
CA GLU A 25 7.68 -6.14 -10.34
C GLU A 25 8.38 -4.79 -10.34
N VAL A 26 7.75 -3.81 -11.01
CA VAL A 26 8.25 -2.44 -11.05
C VAL A 26 8.27 -1.95 -9.62
N SER A 27 9.41 -2.10 -8.97
CA SER A 27 9.64 -1.56 -7.64
C SER A 27 9.57 -0.05 -7.76
N ILE A 28 8.52 0.54 -7.18
CA ILE A 28 8.45 2.00 -7.09
C ILE A 28 9.42 2.49 -6.03
N ASP A 29 10.09 3.60 -6.35
CA ASP A 29 10.83 4.35 -5.34
C ASP A 29 9.86 4.95 -4.32
N LYS A 30 10.32 5.09 -3.08
CA LYS A 30 9.54 5.74 -2.01
C LYS A 30 9.05 7.12 -2.41
N ILE A 31 9.80 7.84 -3.25
CA ILE A 31 9.47 9.17 -3.77
C ILE A 31 9.57 9.14 -5.29
N THR A 32 8.44 9.22 -5.95
CA THR A 32 8.35 9.20 -7.41
C THR A 32 7.67 10.47 -7.91
N PRO A 33 8.37 11.34 -8.66
CA PRO A 33 7.76 12.54 -9.23
C PRO A 33 6.74 12.19 -10.32
N SER A 34 5.73 13.04 -10.47
CA SER A 34 4.78 13.00 -11.58
C SER A 34 4.32 14.42 -11.87
N ASP A 35 4.20 14.76 -13.15
CA ASP A 35 3.64 16.03 -13.59
C ASP A 35 2.11 16.07 -13.48
N THR A 36 1.49 14.92 -13.28
CA THR A 36 0.05 14.81 -13.09
C THR A 36 -0.34 15.24 -11.68
N ILE A 37 -1.29 16.16 -11.61
CA ILE A 37 -1.91 16.56 -10.33
C ILE A 37 -3.11 15.65 -10.09
N TYR A 38 -2.98 14.78 -9.12
CA TYR A 38 -4.01 13.84 -8.72
C TYR A 38 -4.98 14.50 -7.75
N SER A 39 -6.22 14.01 -7.76
CA SER A 39 -7.28 14.42 -6.86
C SER A 39 -8.06 13.21 -6.35
N PHE A 40 -9.04 13.45 -5.46
CA PHE A 40 -9.94 12.38 -5.04
C PHE A 40 -10.70 11.76 -6.22
N GLU A 41 -11.04 12.56 -7.23
CA GLU A 41 -11.72 12.11 -8.45
C GLU A 41 -10.86 11.10 -9.22
N SER A 42 -9.55 11.35 -9.32
CA SER A 42 -8.59 10.41 -9.93
C SER A 42 -8.62 9.06 -9.22
N LEU A 43 -8.58 9.05 -7.89
CA LEU A 43 -8.68 7.82 -7.11
C LEU A 43 -10.05 7.13 -7.27
N SER A 44 -11.13 7.90 -7.29
CA SER A 44 -12.47 7.36 -7.45
C SER A 44 -12.66 6.68 -8.81
N ALA A 45 -12.03 7.23 -9.86
CA ALA A 45 -12.07 6.67 -11.21
C ALA A 45 -11.42 5.27 -11.27
N VAL A 46 -10.35 5.05 -10.52
CA VAL A 46 -9.67 3.74 -10.43
C VAL A 46 -10.26 2.80 -9.37
N GLY A 47 -11.43 3.11 -8.87
CA GLY A 47 -12.17 2.21 -7.97
C GLY A 47 -11.93 2.40 -6.48
N PHE A 48 -11.21 3.45 -6.06
CA PHE A 48 -11.06 3.76 -4.65
C PHE A 48 -12.40 4.13 -4.01
N LYS A 49 -12.70 3.52 -2.87
CA LYS A 49 -13.91 3.74 -2.07
C LYS A 49 -13.54 4.46 -0.77
N LYS A 50 -13.94 5.72 -0.72
CA LYS A 50 -13.75 6.54 0.47
C LYS A 50 -14.69 6.09 1.60
N THR A 51 -14.11 5.76 2.74
CA THR A 51 -14.82 5.48 3.99
C THR A 51 -14.89 6.73 4.86
N ARG A 52 -13.84 7.58 4.79
CA ARG A 52 -13.73 8.77 5.61
C ARG A 52 -12.98 9.89 4.89
N SER A 53 -13.42 11.13 5.13
CA SER A 53 -12.64 12.34 4.87
C SER A 53 -12.10 12.87 6.20
N TYR A 54 -10.84 13.24 6.22
CA TYR A 54 -10.22 13.87 7.38
C TYR A 54 -10.26 15.38 7.25
N LYS A 55 -10.27 16.05 8.40
CA LYS A 55 -10.01 17.49 8.46
C LYS A 55 -8.51 17.71 8.30
N VAL A 56 -8.15 18.57 7.37
CA VAL A 56 -6.73 18.85 7.06
C VAL A 56 -6.15 20.02 7.86
N GLU A 57 -6.97 20.66 8.73
CA GLU A 57 -6.47 21.68 9.65
C GLU A 57 -5.39 21.04 10.55
N GLY A 58 -4.19 21.59 10.53
CA GLY A 58 -3.02 21.04 11.23
C GLY A 58 -2.19 20.08 10.39
N LEU A 59 -2.62 19.76 9.16
CA LEU A 59 -1.80 19.09 8.16
C LEU A 59 -1.35 20.15 7.14
N THR A 60 -0.17 20.70 7.36
CA THR A 60 0.34 21.87 6.64
C THR A 60 0.23 21.70 5.13
N ASN A 61 -0.38 22.68 4.45
CA ASN A 61 -0.55 22.74 3.00
C ASN A 61 -1.28 21.54 2.33
N ALA A 62 -1.85 20.63 3.11
CA ALA A 62 -2.68 19.56 2.53
C ALA A 62 -4.02 20.15 2.05
N ILE A 63 -4.46 19.73 0.87
CA ILE A 63 -5.74 20.13 0.25
C ILE A 63 -6.84 19.10 0.44
N GLY A 64 -6.49 17.88 0.88
CA GLY A 64 -7.42 16.81 1.18
C GLY A 64 -6.72 15.61 1.79
N ALA A 65 -7.45 14.87 2.61
CA ALA A 65 -6.97 13.61 3.16
C ALA A 65 -8.14 12.64 3.34
N TYR A 66 -7.95 11.40 2.90
CA TYR A 66 -9.01 10.40 2.81
C TYR A 66 -8.54 9.05 3.29
N TYR A 67 -9.45 8.32 3.93
CA TYR A 67 -9.27 6.93 4.28
C TYR A 67 -10.25 6.07 3.50
N GLY A 68 -9.81 4.91 3.03
CA GLY A 68 -10.64 4.00 2.28
C GLY A 68 -9.89 2.79 1.77
N PHE A 69 -10.44 2.16 0.75
CA PHE A 69 -9.94 0.91 0.18
C PHE A 69 -10.22 0.86 -1.33
N LEU A 70 -9.53 0.00 -2.07
CA LEU A 70 -9.89 -0.34 -3.44
C LEU A 70 -11.07 -1.33 -3.44
N LYS A 71 -12.04 -1.13 -4.32
CA LYS A 71 -13.23 -2.01 -4.43
C LYS A 71 -12.88 -3.48 -4.64
N GLU A 72 -11.79 -3.75 -5.32
CA GLU A 72 -11.33 -5.11 -5.64
C GLU A 72 -10.52 -5.75 -4.50
N SER A 73 -9.97 -4.93 -3.59
CA SER A 73 -9.17 -5.37 -2.44
C SER A 73 -9.64 -4.66 -1.17
N PRO A 74 -10.90 -4.92 -0.73
CA PRO A 74 -11.52 -4.20 0.37
C PRO A 74 -10.90 -4.49 1.74
N GLU A 75 -10.01 -5.46 1.82
CA GLU A 75 -9.24 -5.82 3.00
C GLU A 75 -8.00 -4.93 3.19
N ILE A 76 -7.58 -4.18 2.16
CA ILE A 76 -6.41 -3.32 2.22
C ILE A 76 -6.86 -1.87 2.43
N ASP A 77 -6.42 -1.31 3.53
CA ASP A 77 -6.72 0.07 3.92
C ASP A 77 -5.65 1.04 3.39
N TYR A 78 -6.10 2.22 3.03
CA TYR A 78 -5.26 3.31 2.57
C TYR A 78 -5.63 4.61 3.25
N GLU A 79 -4.62 5.40 3.64
CA GLU A 79 -4.75 6.82 3.94
C GLU A 79 -4.01 7.61 2.86
N ILE A 80 -4.72 8.48 2.14
CA ILE A 80 -4.15 9.23 1.02
C ILE A 80 -4.35 10.72 1.26
N ARG A 81 -3.24 11.47 1.22
CA ARG A 81 -3.16 12.90 1.45
C ARG A 81 -2.76 13.59 0.17
N PHE A 82 -3.44 14.68 -0.17
CA PHE A 82 -3.21 15.46 -1.37
C PHE A 82 -2.62 16.83 -1.04
N TYR A 83 -1.68 17.27 -1.86
CA TYR A 83 -1.01 18.54 -1.79
C TYR A 83 -1.15 19.28 -3.12
N ASN A 84 -0.78 20.59 -3.19
CA ASN A 84 -0.87 21.34 -4.44
C ASN A 84 0.17 20.89 -5.48
N SER A 85 1.31 20.37 -5.04
CA SER A 85 2.41 19.92 -5.88
C SER A 85 3.17 18.75 -5.26
N HIS A 86 4.03 18.11 -6.05
CA HIS A 86 4.98 17.12 -5.57
C HIS A 86 5.94 17.67 -4.52
N SER A 87 6.46 18.89 -4.76
CA SER A 87 7.34 19.56 -3.80
C SER A 87 6.63 19.85 -2.49
N ASP A 88 5.36 20.29 -2.52
CA ASP A 88 4.58 20.50 -1.30
C ASP A 88 4.33 19.19 -0.53
N ALA A 89 4.08 18.09 -1.24
CA ALA A 89 3.93 16.78 -0.60
C ALA A 89 5.21 16.38 0.15
N ILE A 90 6.38 16.59 -0.46
CA ILE A 90 7.67 16.31 0.19
C ILE A 90 7.91 17.26 1.36
N GLU A 91 7.84 18.56 1.13
CA GLU A 91 8.23 19.59 2.11
C GLU A 91 7.33 19.58 3.34
N PHE A 92 6.00 19.54 3.14
CA PHE A 92 5.04 19.71 4.22
C PHE A 92 4.44 18.39 4.73
N GLY A 93 4.52 17.32 3.94
CA GLY A 93 3.81 16.08 4.25
C GLY A 93 4.68 14.97 4.82
N THR A 94 5.99 14.95 4.53
CA THR A 94 6.90 13.87 4.92
C THR A 94 6.92 13.64 6.42
N SER A 95 7.09 14.69 7.23
CA SER A 95 7.16 14.57 8.69
C SER A 95 5.88 13.99 9.31
N PHE A 96 4.71 14.32 8.76
CA PHE A 96 3.43 13.75 9.20
C PHE A 96 3.23 12.31 8.73
N ALA A 97 3.88 11.91 7.64
CA ALA A 97 3.87 10.51 7.18
C ALA A 97 4.81 9.66 8.03
N ASP A 98 6.02 10.16 8.30
CA ASP A 98 7.00 9.52 9.20
C ASP A 98 6.41 9.32 10.61
N GLU A 99 5.70 10.34 11.16
CA GLU A 99 5.01 10.21 12.46
C GLU A 99 4.01 9.04 12.47
N ARG A 100 3.50 8.63 11.30
CA ARG A 100 2.36 7.70 11.19
C ARG A 100 2.74 6.29 10.74
N THR A 101 3.99 6.07 10.34
CA THR A 101 4.44 4.81 9.73
C THR A 101 5.63 4.21 10.49
N GLY A 102 5.81 2.90 10.32
CA GLY A 102 6.93 2.17 10.91
C GLY A 102 6.78 1.87 12.40
N GLU A 103 7.81 1.31 12.99
CA GLU A 103 7.80 0.83 14.38
C GLU A 103 7.60 1.95 15.41
N ASP A 104 8.10 3.14 15.11
CA ASP A 104 8.03 4.31 16.00
C ASP A 104 6.76 5.16 15.78
N ALA A 105 5.79 4.66 15.02
CA ALA A 105 4.59 5.41 14.67
C ALA A 105 3.78 5.83 15.90
N VAL A 106 3.39 7.10 15.91
CA VAL A 106 2.54 7.67 16.95
C VAL A 106 1.09 7.27 16.73
N VAL A 107 0.62 6.26 17.46
CA VAL A 107 -0.76 5.74 17.37
C VAL A 107 -1.66 6.23 18.51
N LYS A 108 -1.16 7.06 19.40
CA LYS A 108 -1.92 7.67 20.49
C LYS A 108 -2.31 9.10 20.12
N LYS A 109 -3.60 9.40 20.19
CA LYS A 109 -4.16 10.68 19.75
C LYS A 109 -3.62 11.91 20.50
N ASP A 110 -3.32 11.76 21.78
CA ASP A 110 -2.79 12.83 22.64
C ASP A 110 -1.33 13.17 22.33
N LEU A 111 -0.59 12.24 21.73
CA LEU A 111 0.80 12.42 21.34
C LEU A 111 0.97 12.84 19.88
N ALA A 112 -0.07 12.69 19.05
CA ALA A 112 0.02 12.95 17.62
C ALA A 112 -0.02 14.46 17.32
N THR A 113 0.86 14.89 16.40
CA THR A 113 0.89 16.27 15.90
C THR A 113 -0.37 16.59 15.10
N TRP A 114 -0.75 15.72 14.17
CA TRP A 114 -2.01 15.77 13.46
C TRP A 114 -2.95 14.65 13.94
N LYS A 115 -4.02 15.04 14.63
CA LYS A 115 -4.86 14.11 15.41
C LYS A 115 -5.91 13.35 14.58
N GLU A 116 -6.20 13.82 13.37
CA GLU A 116 -7.08 13.12 12.45
C GLU A 116 -6.40 11.82 11.98
N GLY A 117 -7.18 10.84 11.57
CA GLY A 117 -6.64 9.57 11.07
C GLY A 117 -5.99 8.65 12.10
N VAL A 118 -5.71 9.11 13.34
CA VAL A 118 -5.04 8.26 14.35
C VAL A 118 -5.78 6.96 14.63
N LYS A 119 -7.11 6.99 14.71
CA LYS A 119 -7.92 5.78 14.93
C LYS A 119 -7.87 4.78 13.77
N ASP A 120 -7.57 5.28 12.58
CA ASP A 120 -7.46 4.46 11.37
C ASP A 120 -6.02 4.01 11.10
N ALA A 121 -5.04 4.54 11.84
CA ALA A 121 -3.62 4.16 11.78
C ALA A 121 -3.29 2.92 12.61
N ARG A 122 -4.26 2.38 13.35
CA ARG A 122 -4.07 1.20 14.20
C ARG A 122 -4.74 -0.02 13.60
N SER A 123 -4.12 -1.16 13.74
CA SER A 123 -4.73 -2.45 13.47
C SER A 123 -4.95 -3.24 14.77
N CYS A 124 -5.91 -4.13 14.73
CA CYS A 124 -6.26 -5.00 15.85
C CYS A 124 -5.88 -6.45 15.54
N ALA A 125 -5.53 -7.21 16.58
CA ALA A 125 -5.39 -8.66 16.48
C ALA A 125 -4.40 -9.17 15.41
N GLY A 126 -3.31 -8.45 15.23
CA GLY A 126 -2.27 -8.89 14.31
C GLY A 126 -2.71 -8.89 12.83
N ASN A 127 -3.76 -8.18 12.47
CA ASN A 127 -4.15 -7.98 11.09
C ASN A 127 -3.80 -6.55 10.65
N PRO A 128 -2.74 -6.34 9.86
CA PRO A 128 -2.31 -5.02 9.41
C PRO A 128 -3.35 -4.35 8.50
N HIS A 129 -4.20 -5.15 7.85
CA HIS A 129 -5.24 -4.64 6.96
C HIS A 129 -6.48 -4.12 7.71
N GLY A 130 -6.52 -4.27 9.06
CA GLY A 130 -7.61 -3.73 9.87
C GLY A 130 -8.94 -4.46 9.70
N THR A 131 -9.02 -5.45 8.82
CA THR A 131 -10.21 -6.27 8.64
C THR A 131 -10.23 -7.40 9.65
N VAL A 132 -11.27 -7.41 10.48
CA VAL A 132 -11.61 -8.62 11.25
C VAL A 132 -12.02 -9.67 10.23
N SER A 133 -11.22 -10.73 10.08
CA SER A 133 -11.54 -11.83 9.18
C SER A 133 -12.96 -12.32 9.42
N LYS A 134 -13.83 -12.27 8.44
CA LYS A 134 -15.23 -12.70 8.49
C LYS A 134 -15.41 -14.20 8.80
N GLY A 135 -14.33 -14.93 9.05
CA GLY A 135 -14.34 -16.38 9.30
C GLY A 135 -13.68 -16.82 10.62
N GLY A 136 -13.12 -15.90 11.39
CA GLY A 136 -12.47 -16.23 12.66
C GLY A 136 -13.49 -16.37 13.79
N THR A 137 -13.87 -17.59 14.08
CA THR A 137 -14.60 -17.93 15.29
C THR A 137 -13.81 -17.51 16.54
N ALA A 138 -14.42 -16.64 17.35
CA ALA A 138 -14.44 -16.78 18.80
C ALA A 138 -13.18 -16.51 19.63
N ASN A 139 -12.39 -15.50 19.42
CA ASN A 139 -11.64 -14.90 20.54
C ASN A 139 -11.36 -13.42 20.32
N ILE A 140 -12.08 -12.83 19.39
CA ILE A 140 -11.96 -11.41 18.97
C ILE A 140 -12.25 -10.46 20.16
N ALA A 141 -13.08 -10.86 21.11
CA ALA A 141 -13.46 -10.03 22.25
C ALA A 141 -12.28 -9.73 23.20
N HIS A 142 -11.29 -10.62 23.27
CA HIS A 142 -10.09 -10.41 24.09
C HIS A 142 -8.99 -9.63 23.35
N ASP A 143 -8.92 -9.74 22.01
CA ASP A 143 -7.93 -9.05 21.19
C ASP A 143 -8.30 -7.60 20.87
N ILE A 144 -9.58 -7.23 20.94
CA ILE A 144 -10.04 -5.84 20.73
C ILE A 144 -9.39 -4.85 21.70
N GLN A 145 -8.93 -5.31 22.86
CA GLN A 145 -8.23 -4.45 23.83
C GLN A 145 -6.82 -4.06 23.39
N ASN A 146 -6.27 -4.71 22.37
CA ASN A 146 -4.88 -4.52 21.94
C ASN A 146 -4.75 -3.98 20.50
N CYS A 147 -5.63 -3.06 20.09
CA CYS A 147 -5.52 -2.34 18.82
C CYS A 147 -4.39 -1.31 18.86
N MET A 148 -3.17 -1.76 19.10
CA MET A 148 -1.99 -0.91 19.22
C MET A 148 -0.93 -1.18 18.14
N HIS A 149 -1.20 -2.13 17.24
CA HIS A 149 -0.29 -2.39 16.12
C HIS A 149 -0.42 -1.27 15.08
N VAL A 150 0.70 -0.86 14.55
CA VAL A 150 0.75 0.10 13.44
C VAL A 150 0.16 -0.54 12.20
N LYS A 151 -0.72 0.17 11.52
CA LYS A 151 -1.35 -0.32 10.29
C LYS A 151 -0.44 -0.16 9.07
N TYR A 152 0.32 0.91 9.04
CA TYR A 152 1.15 1.30 7.92
C TYR A 152 2.63 1.13 8.28
N ALA A 153 3.29 0.15 7.67
CA ALA A 153 4.73 -0.02 7.88
C ALA A 153 5.54 1.07 7.17
N ASP A 154 5.02 1.58 6.05
CA ASP A 154 5.66 2.64 5.29
C ASP A 154 4.65 3.43 4.44
N TYR A 155 5.14 4.43 3.70
CA TYR A 155 4.37 5.27 2.79
C TYR A 155 5.13 5.51 1.49
N VAL A 156 4.40 5.99 0.47
CA VAL A 156 4.94 6.40 -0.83
C VAL A 156 4.50 7.82 -1.13
N ILE A 157 5.39 8.63 -1.71
CA ILE A 157 5.07 9.92 -2.32
C ILE A 157 5.05 9.73 -3.84
N TYR A 158 3.87 9.86 -4.44
CA TYR A 158 3.67 9.76 -5.89
C TYR A 158 2.95 11.01 -6.42
N GLY A 159 3.67 11.79 -7.25
CA GLY A 159 3.19 13.10 -7.65
C GLY A 159 2.84 13.96 -6.43
N ASN A 160 1.68 14.55 -6.40
CA ASN A 160 1.21 15.40 -5.30
C ASN A 160 0.51 14.64 -4.17
N MET A 161 0.65 13.31 -4.12
CA MET A 161 0.03 12.45 -3.11
C MET A 161 1.06 11.87 -2.16
N ILE A 162 0.68 11.75 -0.88
CA ILE A 162 1.31 10.84 0.08
C ILE A 162 0.31 9.73 0.36
N MET A 163 0.73 8.50 0.15
CA MET A 163 -0.09 7.30 0.34
C MET A 163 0.50 6.42 1.44
N LEU A 164 -0.24 6.27 2.54
CA LEU A 164 0.04 5.29 3.59
C LEU A 164 -0.81 4.06 3.28
N CYS A 165 -0.17 2.95 2.96
CA CYS A 165 -0.83 1.73 2.54
C CYS A 165 -0.64 0.66 3.60
N ALA A 166 -1.70 -0.03 3.98
CA ALA A 166 -1.64 -1.06 5.01
C ALA A 166 -0.61 -2.14 4.65
N GLY A 167 0.19 -2.56 5.63
CA GLY A 167 1.22 -3.58 5.46
C GLY A 167 1.97 -3.84 6.77
N TRP A 168 2.49 -5.06 6.94
CA TRP A 168 3.30 -5.45 8.10
C TRP A 168 4.73 -4.91 8.01
N GLU A 169 5.26 -4.85 6.81
CA GLU A 169 6.61 -4.44 6.48
C GLU A 169 6.58 -3.44 5.32
N SER A 170 7.65 -2.67 5.16
CA SER A 170 7.77 -1.64 4.11
C SER A 170 7.47 -2.19 2.72
N GLU A 171 8.00 -3.38 2.38
CA GLU A 171 7.74 -4.04 1.09
C GLU A 171 6.24 -4.31 0.86
N GLY A 172 5.53 -4.79 1.89
CA GLY A 172 4.08 -4.99 1.82
C GLY A 172 3.31 -3.68 1.62
N SER A 173 3.71 -2.61 2.32
CA SER A 173 3.13 -1.28 2.15
C SER A 173 3.39 -0.75 0.75
N PHE A 174 4.61 -0.88 0.22
CA PHE A 174 4.96 -0.45 -1.14
C PHE A 174 4.18 -1.21 -2.21
N ARG A 175 4.08 -2.53 -2.10
CA ARG A 175 3.30 -3.36 -3.02
C ARG A 175 1.82 -2.93 -3.06
N ASN A 176 1.24 -2.64 -1.90
CA ASN A 176 -0.13 -2.18 -1.82
C ASN A 176 -0.29 -0.76 -2.41
N CYS A 177 0.66 0.15 -2.18
CA CYS A 177 0.66 1.47 -2.84
C CYS A 177 0.83 1.34 -4.35
N GLN A 178 1.70 0.43 -4.82
CA GLN A 178 1.92 0.16 -6.24
C GLN A 178 0.62 -0.21 -6.96
N THR A 179 -0.25 -0.95 -6.29
CA THR A 179 -1.56 -1.33 -6.87
C THR A 179 -2.40 -0.10 -7.26
N ILE A 180 -2.41 0.95 -6.44
CA ILE A 180 -3.09 2.20 -6.79
C ILE A 180 -2.36 2.92 -7.92
N ILE A 181 -1.02 3.01 -7.85
CA ILE A 181 -0.21 3.72 -8.83
C ILE A 181 -0.37 3.11 -10.22
N ASN A 182 -0.31 1.79 -10.33
CA ASN A 182 -0.49 1.09 -11.60
C ASN A 182 -1.84 1.47 -12.24
N LYS A 183 -2.92 1.47 -11.45
CA LYS A 183 -4.25 1.86 -11.93
C LYS A 183 -4.37 3.33 -12.33
N LEU A 184 -3.59 4.22 -11.72
CA LEU A 184 -3.58 5.65 -12.07
C LEU A 184 -2.76 5.92 -13.34
N SER A 185 -1.92 4.96 -13.75
CA SER A 185 -1.04 5.04 -14.92
C SER A 185 -1.64 4.39 -16.18
N GLU A 186 -2.75 3.65 -16.04
CA GLU A 186 -3.52 3.04 -17.14
C GLU A 186 -4.40 4.08 -17.86
#